data_930903a136b88464bf763652dcc47323
#
_entry.id   930903a136b88464bf763652dcc47323
#
_cell.length_a   1.000
_cell.length_b   1.000
_cell.length_c   1.000
_cell.angle_alpha   90.00
_cell.angle_beta   90.00
_cell.angle_gamma   90.00
#
_symmetry.space_group_name_H-M   'P 1'
#
loop_
_entity.id
_entity.type
_entity.pdbx_description
1 polymer ?
#
loop_
_entity_poly.entity_id
_entity_poly.type
_entity_poly.pdbx_seq_one_letter_code
_entity_poly.pdbx_strand_id
1 'polypeptide(L)'
;MANNAKPKSFQEWCEVNIWALVLATAIVVSIGGIVEIVPLFTIKDTMEHNAAPEILWQREEGESLQDWKAGDGIRPYTALELAGRKVYLREGCYLCHSQMIRPFRDEKDRYGHYSLASESMYDHPFQWGSKRTGPDLARVGAKYSDDWQRKHLRAPRTLVPESVMPNYPWLQHEMLDGETVQAHMRGMQTIGVPYTDADIAAGAAEVEGKTSEDAIVAYLQVLGTMAKLDENKAYRE
;
A
#
# COMPACT_ATOMS: atom_id res chain seq x y z
N MET A 1 -14.00 -49.10 2.04
CA MET A 1 -14.64 -49.57 3.28
C MET A 1 -14.05 -48.73 4.42
N ALA A 2 -14.82 -47.82 4.97
CA ALA A 2 -14.37 -47.00 6.09
C ALA A 2 -14.28 -47.88 7.34
N ASN A 3 -13.12 -47.90 7.94
CA ASN A 3 -12.87 -48.66 9.16
C ASN A 3 -13.65 -48.02 10.32
N ASN A 4 -14.75 -48.60 10.76
CA ASN A 4 -15.63 -48.11 11.83
C ASN A 4 -15.08 -48.39 13.26
N ALA A 5 -13.76 -48.43 13.40
CA ALA A 5 -13.13 -48.50 14.73
C ALA A 5 -13.39 -47.24 15.51
N LYS A 6 -13.83 -47.36 16.77
CA LYS A 6 -13.98 -46.17 17.66
C LYS A 6 -12.62 -45.53 17.90
N PRO A 7 -12.55 -44.21 17.82
CA PRO A 7 -11.28 -43.45 18.08
C PRO A 7 -10.79 -43.77 19.50
N LYS A 8 -9.48 -43.99 19.62
CA LYS A 8 -8.83 -44.39 20.88
C LYS A 8 -8.40 -43.20 21.72
N SER A 9 -8.32 -42.02 21.12
CA SER A 9 -7.92 -40.78 21.77
C SER A 9 -8.77 -39.59 21.30
N PHE A 10 -8.73 -38.50 22.04
CA PHE A 10 -9.38 -37.24 21.62
C PHE A 10 -8.80 -36.73 20.31
N GLN A 11 -7.49 -36.82 20.14
CA GLN A 11 -6.79 -36.42 18.92
C GLN A 11 -7.33 -37.22 17.73
N GLU A 12 -7.36 -38.55 17.81
CA GLU A 12 -7.87 -39.44 16.75
C GLU A 12 -9.35 -39.16 16.45
N TRP A 13 -10.14 -38.81 17.48
CA TRP A 13 -11.54 -38.41 17.27
C TRP A 13 -11.65 -37.10 16.49
N CYS A 14 -10.81 -36.09 16.79
CA CYS A 14 -10.76 -34.85 16.01
C CYS A 14 -10.33 -35.11 14.54
N GLU A 15 -9.31 -35.96 14.34
CA GLU A 15 -8.78 -36.23 13.00
C GLU A 15 -9.77 -36.95 12.09
N VAL A 16 -10.62 -37.85 12.62
CA VAL A 16 -11.62 -38.59 11.84
C VAL A 16 -12.97 -37.89 11.73
N ASN A 17 -13.21 -36.86 12.56
CA ASN A 17 -14.46 -36.10 12.54
C ASN A 17 -14.18 -34.66 12.08
N ILE A 18 -14.55 -34.35 10.84
CA ILE A 18 -14.28 -33.06 10.23
C ILE A 18 -14.85 -31.89 11.05
N TRP A 19 -16.04 -32.04 11.63
CA TRP A 19 -16.63 -30.96 12.43
C TRP A 19 -15.90 -30.77 13.75
N ALA A 20 -15.45 -31.84 14.40
CA ALA A 20 -14.64 -31.76 15.60
C ALA A 20 -13.30 -31.09 15.31
N LEU A 21 -12.64 -31.44 14.20
CA LEU A 21 -11.40 -30.81 13.77
C LEU A 21 -11.60 -29.33 13.49
N VAL A 22 -12.62 -28.95 12.72
CA VAL A 22 -12.90 -27.54 12.39
C VAL A 22 -13.19 -26.73 13.66
N LEU A 23 -14.04 -27.24 14.55
CA LEU A 23 -14.37 -26.54 15.81
C LEU A 23 -13.15 -26.41 16.73
N ALA A 24 -12.39 -27.49 16.91
CA ALA A 24 -11.19 -27.44 17.73
C ALA A 24 -10.14 -26.46 17.17
N THR A 25 -9.93 -26.50 15.87
CA THR A 25 -9.02 -25.54 15.20
C THR A 25 -9.51 -24.10 15.34
N ALA A 26 -10.81 -23.84 15.11
CA ALA A 26 -11.39 -22.53 15.28
C ALA A 26 -11.23 -21.98 16.71
N ILE A 27 -11.47 -22.84 17.73
CA ILE A 27 -11.28 -22.45 19.14
C ILE A 27 -9.82 -22.10 19.42
N VAL A 28 -8.88 -22.97 19.02
CA VAL A 28 -7.45 -22.74 19.30
C VAL A 28 -6.93 -21.47 18.61
N VAL A 29 -7.30 -21.27 17.34
CA VAL A 29 -6.91 -20.08 16.59
C VAL A 29 -7.55 -18.80 17.18
N SER A 30 -8.83 -18.90 17.60
CA SER A 30 -9.55 -17.78 18.21
C SER A 30 -8.93 -17.32 19.54
N ILE A 31 -8.36 -18.24 20.33
CA ILE A 31 -7.69 -17.87 21.60
C ILE A 31 -6.53 -16.91 21.32
N GLY A 32 -5.65 -17.23 20.33
CA GLY A 32 -4.55 -16.33 19.95
C GLY A 32 -5.06 -14.98 19.46
N GLY A 33 -6.04 -14.96 18.57
CA GLY A 33 -6.66 -13.73 18.08
C GLY A 33 -7.30 -12.90 19.18
N ILE A 34 -8.02 -13.52 20.12
CA ILE A 34 -8.61 -12.81 21.26
C ILE A 34 -7.53 -12.21 22.16
N VAL A 35 -6.50 -12.98 22.49
CA VAL A 35 -5.42 -12.51 23.39
C VAL A 35 -4.61 -11.36 22.77
N GLU A 36 -4.38 -11.39 21.46
CA GLU A 36 -3.56 -10.37 20.79
C GLU A 36 -4.37 -9.18 20.25
N ILE A 37 -5.58 -9.43 19.75
CA ILE A 37 -6.37 -8.40 19.06
C ILE A 37 -7.29 -7.65 20.03
N VAL A 38 -7.99 -8.34 20.91
CA VAL A 38 -8.96 -7.69 21.82
C VAL A 38 -8.33 -6.64 22.72
N PRO A 39 -7.12 -6.83 23.31
CA PRO A 39 -6.47 -5.79 24.11
C PRO A 39 -6.19 -4.51 23.32
N LEU A 40 -5.97 -4.59 21.99
CA LEU A 40 -5.72 -3.40 21.18
C LEU A 40 -6.91 -2.43 21.17
N PHE A 41 -8.13 -2.92 21.36
CA PHE A 41 -9.34 -2.09 21.47
C PHE A 41 -9.56 -1.49 22.87
N THR A 42 -8.74 -1.85 23.86
CA THR A 42 -8.87 -1.37 25.24
C THR A 42 -7.65 -0.56 25.70
N ILE A 43 -6.54 -0.68 25.01
CA ILE A 43 -5.32 0.07 25.30
C ILE A 43 -5.43 1.43 24.61
N LYS A 44 -5.41 2.54 25.40
CA LYS A 44 -5.57 3.90 24.86
C LYS A 44 -4.54 4.23 23.77
N ASP A 45 -3.29 3.87 23.98
CA ASP A 45 -2.18 4.17 23.06
C ASP A 45 -2.34 3.49 21.68
N THR A 46 -3.13 2.42 21.59
CA THR A 46 -3.44 1.75 20.32
C THR A 46 -4.74 2.23 19.69
N MET A 47 -5.58 2.93 20.45
CA MET A 47 -6.85 3.48 19.99
C MET A 47 -6.77 4.96 19.60
N GLU A 48 -5.78 5.67 20.13
CA GLU A 48 -5.56 7.05 19.74
C GLU A 48 -4.89 7.06 18.36
N HIS A 49 -5.60 7.60 17.38
CA HIS A 49 -4.98 7.97 16.11
C HIS A 49 -4.06 9.17 16.36
N ASN A 50 -2.85 8.89 16.78
CA ASN A 50 -1.76 9.85 16.80
C ASN A 50 -1.27 10.09 15.37
N ALA A 51 -2.18 10.40 14.45
CA ALA A 51 -1.77 10.95 13.19
C ALA A 51 -1.00 12.22 13.50
N ALA A 52 0.26 12.30 13.10
CA ALA A 52 1.03 13.54 13.21
C ALA A 52 0.32 14.59 12.36
N PRO A 53 -0.55 15.45 12.93
CA PRO A 53 -1.40 16.35 12.13
C PRO A 53 -0.59 17.34 11.32
N GLU A 54 0.65 17.61 11.74
CA GLU A 54 1.58 18.47 11.04
C GLU A 54 2.05 17.93 9.68
N ILE A 55 1.90 16.63 9.43
CA ILE A 55 2.27 16.04 8.13
C ILE A 55 1.07 15.78 7.23
N LEU A 56 -0.14 16.08 7.69
CA LEU A 56 -1.35 15.94 6.89
C LEU A 56 -1.62 17.22 6.09
N TRP A 57 -2.01 17.05 4.85
CA TRP A 57 -2.43 18.18 4.02
C TRP A 57 -3.71 18.80 4.58
N GLN A 58 -3.61 20.09 4.91
CA GLN A 58 -4.74 20.89 5.38
C GLN A 58 -5.45 21.49 4.15
N ARG A 59 -6.28 20.68 3.50
CA ARG A 59 -7.02 21.07 2.30
C ARG A 59 -8.03 22.19 2.65
N GLU A 60 -7.94 23.32 1.95
CA GLU A 60 -8.88 24.41 2.07
C GLU A 60 -10.18 24.13 1.29
N GLU A 61 -11.27 24.85 1.66
CA GLU A 61 -12.54 24.72 0.96
C GLU A 61 -12.41 25.22 -0.48
N GLY A 62 -12.74 24.37 -1.44
CA GLY A 62 -12.62 24.65 -2.88
C GLY A 62 -11.33 24.23 -3.54
N GLU A 63 -10.32 23.81 -2.79
CA GLU A 63 -9.11 23.23 -3.38
C GLU A 63 -9.39 21.83 -3.98
N SER A 64 -8.73 21.54 -5.09
CA SER A 64 -8.72 20.23 -5.72
C SER A 64 -7.46 19.44 -5.34
N LEU A 65 -7.43 18.13 -5.58
CA LEU A 65 -6.22 17.32 -5.39
C LEU A 65 -5.06 17.78 -6.30
N GLN A 66 -5.35 18.50 -7.37
CA GLN A 66 -4.35 19.02 -8.32
C GLN A 66 -3.62 20.29 -7.81
N ASP A 67 -4.20 20.98 -6.81
CA ASP A 67 -3.59 22.18 -6.22
C ASP A 67 -2.46 21.84 -5.25
N TRP A 68 -2.40 20.58 -4.78
CA TRP A 68 -1.37 20.08 -3.89
C TRP A 68 0.03 20.10 -4.53
N LYS A 69 1.03 20.40 -3.73
CA LYS A 69 2.44 20.38 -4.11
C LYS A 69 3.25 19.47 -3.18
N ALA A 70 4.35 18.94 -3.70
CA ALA A 70 5.25 18.10 -2.92
C ALA A 70 5.69 18.78 -1.62
N GLY A 71 5.41 18.13 -0.50
CA GLY A 71 5.70 18.62 0.84
C GLY A 71 4.57 19.38 1.54
N ASP A 72 3.40 19.54 0.90
CA ASP A 72 2.24 20.17 1.55
C ASP A 72 1.55 19.26 2.56
N GLY A 73 1.87 17.99 2.55
CA GLY A 73 1.34 16.99 3.48
C GLY A 73 0.69 15.80 2.80
N ILE A 74 0.37 14.80 3.61
CA ILE A 74 -0.25 13.55 3.19
C ILE A 74 -1.68 13.82 2.74
N ARG A 75 -2.02 13.36 1.54
CA ARG A 75 -3.33 13.45 0.92
C ARG A 75 -3.76 12.13 0.28
N PRO A 76 -5.03 11.96 -0.05
CA PRO A 76 -5.46 10.88 -0.95
C PRO A 76 -4.72 10.94 -2.29
N TYR A 77 -4.51 9.80 -2.90
CA TYR A 77 -3.94 9.73 -4.24
C TYR A 77 -4.87 10.39 -5.26
N THR A 78 -4.32 11.07 -6.26
CA THR A 78 -5.11 11.51 -7.41
C THR A 78 -5.65 10.30 -8.18
N ALA A 79 -6.55 10.50 -9.13
CA ALA A 79 -7.11 9.40 -9.92
C ALA A 79 -6.02 8.61 -10.67
N LEU A 80 -5.03 9.32 -11.24
CA LEU A 80 -3.93 8.70 -11.96
C LEU A 80 -2.99 7.93 -11.01
N GLU A 81 -2.65 8.50 -9.86
CA GLU A 81 -1.82 7.86 -8.84
C GLU A 81 -2.50 6.61 -8.24
N LEU A 82 -3.82 6.70 -7.98
CA LEU A 82 -4.61 5.57 -7.48
C LEU A 82 -4.69 4.44 -8.51
N ALA A 83 -4.84 4.79 -9.79
CA ALA A 83 -4.76 3.81 -10.89
C ALA A 83 -3.37 3.16 -10.94
N GLY A 84 -2.30 3.94 -10.74
CA GLY A 84 -0.92 3.44 -10.66
C GLY A 84 -0.71 2.48 -9.48
N ARG A 85 -1.26 2.81 -8.32
CA ARG A 85 -1.26 1.90 -7.17
C ARG A 85 -1.98 0.58 -7.48
N LYS A 86 -3.10 0.62 -8.21
CA LYS A 86 -3.79 -0.59 -8.67
C LYS A 86 -2.91 -1.42 -9.61
N VAL A 87 -2.19 -0.79 -10.53
CA VAL A 87 -1.21 -1.47 -11.41
C VAL A 87 -0.09 -2.10 -10.57
N TYR A 88 0.48 -1.37 -9.61
CA TYR A 88 1.52 -1.86 -8.71
C TYR A 88 1.10 -3.15 -7.97
N LEU A 89 -0.14 -3.20 -7.49
CA LEU A 89 -0.70 -4.39 -6.83
C LEU A 89 -0.94 -5.53 -7.82
N ARG A 90 -1.52 -5.22 -8.98
CA ARG A 90 -1.87 -6.21 -10.01
C ARG A 90 -0.64 -6.90 -10.59
N GLU A 91 0.42 -6.13 -10.86
CA GLU A 91 1.68 -6.66 -11.41
C GLU A 91 2.56 -7.32 -10.34
N GLY A 92 2.17 -7.27 -9.07
CA GLY A 92 2.88 -7.92 -7.97
C GLY A 92 4.21 -7.26 -7.59
N CYS A 93 4.38 -5.97 -7.84
CA CYS A 93 5.62 -5.25 -7.54
C CYS A 93 6.01 -5.36 -6.06
N TYR A 94 5.03 -5.40 -5.17
CA TYR A 94 5.21 -5.58 -3.71
C TYR A 94 5.83 -6.93 -3.32
N LEU A 95 5.84 -7.92 -4.21
CA LEU A 95 6.49 -9.21 -3.96
C LEU A 95 8.02 -9.12 -3.97
N CYS A 96 8.57 -8.09 -4.64
CA CYS A 96 10.00 -7.86 -4.77
C CYS A 96 10.47 -6.55 -4.13
N HIS A 97 9.57 -5.58 -3.96
CA HIS A 97 9.85 -4.25 -3.42
C HIS A 97 9.04 -4.00 -2.15
N SER A 98 9.69 -3.59 -1.08
CA SER A 98 8.99 -3.03 0.09
C SER A 98 8.71 -1.53 -0.11
N GLN A 99 7.78 -1.01 0.69
CA GLN A 99 7.51 0.44 0.81
C GLN A 99 7.47 0.83 2.30
N MET A 100 8.44 0.36 3.06
CA MET A 100 8.58 0.68 4.47
C MET A 100 10.05 0.75 4.85
N ILE A 101 10.50 1.92 5.26
CA ILE A 101 11.82 2.11 5.84
C ILE A 101 11.68 1.85 7.34
N ARG A 102 12.43 0.86 7.83
CA ARG A 102 12.41 0.48 9.24
C ARG A 102 13.24 1.47 10.08
N PRO A 103 12.98 1.60 11.39
CA PRO A 103 13.68 2.54 12.27
C PRO A 103 15.08 2.04 12.68
N PHE A 104 15.86 1.52 11.71
CA PHE A 104 17.24 1.07 11.90
C PHE A 104 18.22 2.08 11.28
N ARG A 105 19.39 2.18 11.87
CA ARG A 105 20.40 3.14 11.42
C ARG A 105 20.82 2.95 9.96
N ASP A 106 21.08 1.72 9.56
CA ASP A 106 21.44 1.36 8.19
C ASP A 106 20.35 1.66 7.17
N GLU A 107 19.08 1.52 7.57
CA GLU A 107 17.93 1.88 6.75
C GLU A 107 17.83 3.40 6.56
N LYS A 108 17.99 4.15 7.66
CA LYS A 108 18.00 5.61 7.64
C LYS A 108 19.15 6.14 6.77
N ASP A 109 20.35 5.59 6.93
CA ASP A 109 21.52 6.01 6.16
C ASP A 109 21.34 5.74 4.66
N ARG A 110 20.55 4.71 4.29
CA ARG A 110 20.34 4.30 2.90
C ARG A 110 19.14 4.98 2.24
N TYR A 111 18.05 5.17 2.95
CA TYR A 111 16.76 5.56 2.39
C TYR A 111 16.19 6.86 2.97
N GLY A 112 16.75 7.39 4.05
CA GLY A 112 16.23 8.54 4.78
C GLY A 112 15.35 8.16 5.96
N HIS A 113 14.50 9.08 6.40
CA HIS A 113 13.65 8.90 7.58
C HIS A 113 12.80 7.63 7.50
N TYR A 114 12.66 6.91 8.65
CA TYR A 114 11.80 5.74 8.73
C TYR A 114 10.35 6.08 8.37
N SER A 115 9.63 5.09 7.84
CA SER A 115 8.24 5.28 7.42
C SER A 115 7.32 5.43 8.63
N LEU A 116 6.45 6.43 8.57
CA LEU A 116 5.39 6.68 9.54
C LEU A 116 4.08 6.03 9.07
N ALA A 117 3.26 5.52 10.00
CA ALA A 117 1.96 4.96 9.66
C ALA A 117 1.06 6.01 9.00
N SER A 118 1.16 7.26 9.44
CA SER A 118 0.43 8.39 8.84
C SER A 118 0.72 8.60 7.36
N GLU A 119 1.94 8.27 6.87
CA GLU A 119 2.26 8.38 5.44
C GLU A 119 1.43 7.42 4.58
N SER A 120 0.98 6.30 5.15
CA SER A 120 0.20 5.27 4.47
C SER A 120 -1.26 5.24 4.91
N MET A 121 -1.75 6.27 5.62
CA MET A 121 -3.09 6.27 6.21
C MET A 121 -4.23 6.10 5.19
N TYR A 122 -3.98 6.46 3.93
CA TYR A 122 -4.93 6.29 2.82
C TYR A 122 -4.62 5.06 1.96
N ASP A 123 -3.63 4.24 2.37
CA ASP A 123 -3.32 2.97 1.73
C ASP A 123 -4.17 1.84 2.31
N HIS A 124 -5.04 1.29 1.50
CA HIS A 124 -5.87 0.15 1.87
C HIS A 124 -5.67 -1.00 0.87
N PRO A 125 -4.85 -2.02 1.28
CA PRO A 125 -4.02 -2.16 2.48
C PRO A 125 -2.68 -1.42 2.38
N PHE A 126 -1.99 -1.25 3.51
CA PHE A 126 -0.59 -0.79 3.57
C PHE A 126 0.31 -1.67 2.69
N GLN A 127 1.25 -1.06 1.99
CA GLN A 127 2.24 -1.77 1.17
C GLN A 127 3.54 -2.05 1.94
N TRP A 128 3.44 -2.22 3.23
CA TRP A 128 4.55 -2.48 4.15
C TRP A 128 4.97 -3.95 4.10
N GLY A 129 5.83 -4.27 3.14
CA GLY A 129 6.43 -5.59 3.02
C GLY A 129 7.86 -5.61 3.52
N SER A 130 8.36 -6.81 3.80
CA SER A 130 9.75 -7.03 4.22
C SER A 130 10.64 -7.59 3.11
N LYS A 131 10.05 -8.04 2.01
CA LYS A 131 10.78 -8.60 0.87
C LYS A 131 11.44 -7.48 0.07
N ARG A 132 12.74 -7.61 -0.17
CA ARG A 132 13.56 -6.66 -0.93
C ARG A 132 14.48 -7.39 -1.91
N THR A 133 13.90 -8.05 -2.91
CA THR A 133 14.66 -8.52 -4.08
C THR A 133 15.16 -7.31 -4.87
N GLY A 134 14.33 -6.27 -4.99
CA GLY A 134 14.71 -4.92 -5.39
C GLY A 134 14.79 -3.97 -4.18
N PRO A 135 15.16 -2.69 -4.39
CA PRO A 135 15.25 -1.70 -3.32
C PRO A 135 13.87 -1.35 -2.75
N ASP A 136 13.87 -0.76 -1.54
CA ASP A 136 12.67 -0.14 -0.98
C ASP A 136 12.23 1.07 -1.80
N LEU A 137 10.92 1.24 -2.00
CA LEU A 137 10.34 2.27 -2.84
C LEU A 137 9.67 3.41 -2.05
N ALA A 138 9.67 3.37 -0.72
CA ALA A 138 8.98 4.38 0.10
C ALA A 138 9.48 5.82 -0.15
N ARG A 139 10.69 5.98 -0.65
CA ARG A 139 11.32 7.29 -0.97
C ARG A 139 11.81 7.33 -2.42
N VAL A 140 11.11 6.69 -3.35
CA VAL A 140 11.54 6.65 -4.76
C VAL A 140 11.09 7.88 -5.55
N GLY A 141 10.07 8.57 -5.09
CA GLY A 141 9.52 9.76 -5.75
C GLY A 141 10.57 10.85 -5.94
N ALA A 142 10.55 11.48 -7.07
CA ALA A 142 11.49 12.52 -7.50
C ALA A 142 12.98 12.08 -7.56
N LYS A 143 13.29 10.80 -7.27
CA LYS A 143 14.67 10.29 -7.32
C LYS A 143 15.14 10.02 -8.75
N TYR A 144 14.25 9.59 -9.61
CA TYR A 144 14.50 9.30 -11.02
C TYR A 144 13.48 10.02 -11.88
N SER A 145 13.88 10.40 -13.11
CA SER A 145 12.94 11.02 -14.06
C SER A 145 11.89 10.03 -14.54
N ASP A 146 10.77 10.54 -15.05
CA ASP A 146 9.71 9.72 -15.66
C ASP A 146 10.24 8.84 -16.78
N ASP A 147 11.13 9.39 -17.63
CA ASP A 147 11.76 8.64 -18.73
C ASP A 147 12.60 7.48 -18.21
N TRP A 148 13.31 7.68 -17.10
CA TRP A 148 14.07 6.61 -16.47
C TRP A 148 13.13 5.52 -15.94
N GLN A 149 12.05 5.92 -15.25
CA GLN A 149 11.04 4.98 -14.74
C GLN A 149 10.42 4.15 -15.88
N ARG A 150 10.00 4.82 -16.98
CA ARG A 150 9.43 4.14 -18.15
C ARG A 150 10.41 3.14 -18.78
N LYS A 151 11.67 3.53 -19.00
CA LYS A 151 12.71 2.66 -19.53
C LYS A 151 12.98 1.48 -18.60
N HIS A 152 13.02 1.75 -17.28
CA HIS A 152 13.25 0.73 -16.28
C HIS A 152 12.12 -0.30 -16.23
N LEU A 153 10.87 0.12 -16.32
CA LEU A 153 9.71 -0.77 -16.39
C LEU A 153 9.69 -1.63 -17.66
N ARG A 154 9.98 -1.01 -18.81
CA ARG A 154 9.97 -1.72 -20.10
C ARG A 154 11.10 -2.73 -20.24
N ALA A 155 12.30 -2.36 -19.81
CA ALA A 155 13.50 -3.17 -19.96
C ALA A 155 14.55 -2.82 -18.89
N PRO A 156 14.43 -3.31 -17.65
CA PRO A 156 15.30 -2.95 -16.52
C PRO A 156 16.79 -3.11 -16.82
N ARG A 157 17.15 -4.18 -17.52
CA ARG A 157 18.56 -4.49 -17.85
C ARG A 157 19.22 -3.50 -18.80
N THR A 158 18.47 -2.66 -19.49
CA THR A 158 19.06 -1.59 -20.31
C THR A 158 19.66 -0.47 -19.46
N LEU A 159 19.19 -0.29 -18.25
CA LEU A 159 19.68 0.71 -17.29
C LEU A 159 20.54 0.08 -16.17
N VAL A 160 20.20 -1.13 -15.76
CA VAL A 160 20.87 -1.90 -14.71
C VAL A 160 21.13 -3.31 -15.27
N PRO A 161 22.28 -3.58 -15.88
CA PRO A 161 22.57 -4.84 -16.58
C PRO A 161 22.37 -6.11 -15.73
N GLU A 162 22.67 -6.03 -14.42
CA GLU A 162 22.54 -7.16 -13.48
C GLU A 162 21.11 -7.32 -12.92
N SER A 163 20.16 -6.50 -13.36
CA SER A 163 18.80 -6.53 -12.85
C SER A 163 18.14 -7.89 -13.06
N VAL A 164 17.52 -8.41 -12.00
CA VAL A 164 16.65 -9.60 -12.04
C VAL A 164 15.17 -9.22 -12.19
N MET A 165 14.85 -7.92 -12.25
CA MET A 165 13.50 -7.42 -12.44
C MET A 165 12.94 -7.87 -13.80
N PRO A 166 11.70 -8.39 -13.86
CA PRO A 166 11.03 -8.69 -15.13
C PRO A 166 10.77 -7.43 -15.97
N ASN A 167 10.56 -7.62 -17.25
CA ASN A 167 10.12 -6.55 -18.15
C ASN A 167 8.59 -6.43 -18.11
N TYR A 168 8.07 -5.21 -18.17
CA TYR A 168 6.63 -4.90 -18.19
C TYR A 168 6.24 -4.06 -19.42
N PRO A 169 6.56 -4.52 -20.65
CA PRO A 169 6.35 -3.70 -21.88
C PRO A 169 4.88 -3.49 -22.22
N TRP A 170 3.96 -4.31 -21.74
CA TRP A 170 2.51 -4.20 -22.00
C TRP A 170 1.89 -2.96 -21.37
N LEU A 171 2.44 -2.44 -20.25
CA LEU A 171 1.91 -1.30 -19.53
C LEU A 171 1.77 -0.04 -20.40
N GLN A 172 2.66 0.13 -21.39
CA GLN A 172 2.63 1.27 -22.33
C GLN A 172 1.46 1.23 -23.32
N HIS A 173 0.82 0.07 -23.49
CA HIS A 173 -0.26 -0.13 -24.47
C HIS A 173 -1.63 -0.31 -23.81
N GLU A 174 -1.65 -0.52 -22.51
CA GLU A 174 -2.87 -0.75 -21.75
C GLU A 174 -3.46 0.59 -21.32
N MET A 175 -4.58 0.96 -21.95
CA MET A 175 -5.27 2.22 -21.65
C MET A 175 -6.05 2.12 -20.35
N LEU A 176 -6.09 3.21 -19.60
CA LEU A 176 -6.91 3.31 -18.40
C LEU A 176 -8.39 3.51 -18.76
N ASP A 177 -9.25 2.95 -17.94
CA ASP A 177 -10.70 3.14 -18.01
C ASP A 177 -11.17 4.07 -16.89
N GLY A 178 -11.68 5.26 -17.28
CA GLY A 178 -12.10 6.30 -16.35
C GLY A 178 -13.24 5.87 -15.43
N GLU A 179 -14.19 5.05 -15.92
CA GLU A 179 -15.31 4.57 -15.09
C GLU A 179 -14.82 3.63 -13.98
N THR A 180 -13.87 2.75 -14.32
CA THR A 180 -13.23 1.86 -13.34
C THR A 180 -12.47 2.65 -12.29
N VAL A 181 -11.75 3.71 -12.67
CA VAL A 181 -11.00 4.54 -11.72
C VAL A 181 -11.96 5.30 -10.80
N GLN A 182 -13.04 5.89 -11.32
CA GLN A 182 -14.07 6.54 -10.49
C GLN A 182 -14.74 5.56 -9.52
N ALA A 183 -15.05 4.34 -9.97
CA ALA A 183 -15.61 3.30 -9.11
C ALA A 183 -14.64 2.93 -7.98
N HIS A 184 -13.34 2.87 -8.27
CA HIS A 184 -12.31 2.63 -7.26
C HIS A 184 -12.24 3.79 -6.25
N MET A 185 -12.24 5.05 -6.70
CA MET A 185 -12.26 6.23 -5.82
C MET A 185 -13.49 6.22 -4.90
N ARG A 186 -14.69 5.88 -5.42
CA ARG A 186 -15.90 5.71 -4.58
C ARG A 186 -15.74 4.59 -3.55
N GLY A 187 -15.13 3.49 -3.93
CA GLY A 187 -14.82 2.40 -3.00
C GLY A 187 -13.91 2.88 -1.87
N MET A 188 -12.84 3.63 -2.20
CA MET A 188 -11.94 4.21 -1.21
C MET A 188 -12.65 5.25 -0.31
N GLN A 189 -13.52 6.10 -0.87
CA GLN A 189 -14.36 7.04 -0.11
C GLN A 189 -15.25 6.30 0.90
N THR A 190 -15.84 5.17 0.52
CA THR A 190 -16.71 4.35 1.39
C THR A 190 -15.97 3.81 2.62
N ILE A 191 -14.67 3.54 2.51
CA ILE A 191 -13.83 3.07 3.62
C ILE A 191 -13.11 4.20 4.37
N GLY A 192 -13.47 5.47 4.10
CA GLY A 192 -13.05 6.63 4.88
C GLY A 192 -11.94 7.49 4.27
N VAL A 193 -11.49 7.22 3.04
CA VAL A 193 -10.57 8.12 2.34
C VAL A 193 -11.31 9.40 1.95
N PRO A 194 -10.80 10.61 2.26
CA PRO A 194 -11.54 11.86 2.15
C PRO A 194 -11.59 12.41 0.71
N TYR A 195 -12.05 11.58 -0.24
CA TYR A 195 -12.38 12.05 -1.57
C TYR A 195 -13.69 12.85 -1.54
N THR A 196 -13.70 14.01 -2.20
CA THR A 196 -14.93 14.73 -2.47
C THR A 196 -15.63 14.17 -3.72
N ASP A 197 -16.92 14.44 -3.87
CA ASP A 197 -17.64 14.06 -5.09
C ASP A 197 -17.07 14.77 -6.33
N ALA A 198 -16.50 15.97 -6.16
CA ALA A 198 -15.83 16.70 -7.21
C ALA A 198 -14.52 16.00 -7.65
N ASP A 199 -13.71 15.48 -6.71
CA ASP A 199 -12.52 14.70 -7.05
C ASP A 199 -12.88 13.46 -7.85
N ILE A 200 -13.93 12.76 -7.43
CA ILE A 200 -14.40 11.55 -8.13
C ILE A 200 -14.92 11.88 -9.52
N ALA A 201 -15.68 12.98 -9.64
CA ALA A 201 -16.21 13.41 -10.94
C ALA A 201 -15.07 13.79 -11.91
N ALA A 202 -14.02 14.45 -11.42
CA ALA A 202 -12.85 14.84 -12.23
C ALA A 202 -11.97 13.63 -12.63
N GLY A 203 -12.03 12.53 -11.86
CA GLY A 203 -11.12 11.39 -11.99
C GLY A 203 -11.11 10.74 -13.38
N ALA A 204 -12.26 10.66 -14.06
CA ALA A 204 -12.31 10.09 -15.42
C ALA A 204 -11.54 10.94 -16.43
N ALA A 205 -11.69 12.27 -16.35
CA ALA A 205 -10.99 13.20 -17.24
C ALA A 205 -9.47 13.20 -16.98
N GLU A 206 -9.04 13.05 -15.72
CA GLU A 206 -7.62 12.98 -15.35
C GLU A 206 -6.90 11.79 -16.03
N VAL A 207 -7.59 10.67 -16.17
CA VAL A 207 -7.00 9.43 -16.72
C VAL A 207 -7.31 9.22 -18.21
N GLU A 208 -8.07 10.11 -18.82
CA GLU A 208 -8.39 10.03 -20.25
C GLU A 208 -7.12 10.06 -21.10
N GLY A 209 -6.99 9.07 -22.01
CA GLY A 209 -5.81 8.93 -22.87
C GLY A 209 -4.52 8.52 -22.16
N LYS A 210 -4.57 8.18 -20.87
CA LYS A 210 -3.43 7.69 -20.09
C LYS A 210 -3.33 6.18 -20.15
N THR A 211 -2.10 5.68 -20.02
CA THR A 211 -1.78 4.26 -19.97
C THR A 211 -1.52 3.77 -18.55
N SER A 212 -1.52 2.45 -18.35
CA SER A 212 -1.07 1.82 -17.10
C SER A 212 0.38 2.20 -16.75
N GLU A 213 1.22 2.45 -17.75
CA GLU A 213 2.59 2.95 -17.54
C GLU A 213 2.59 4.38 -17.00
N ASP A 214 1.76 5.27 -17.55
CA ASP A 214 1.61 6.64 -17.03
C ASP A 214 1.15 6.63 -15.57
N ALA A 215 0.20 5.76 -15.25
CA ALA A 215 -0.34 5.64 -13.92
C ALA A 215 0.71 5.14 -12.92
N ILE A 216 1.43 4.04 -13.23
CA ILE A 216 2.43 3.53 -12.29
C ILE A 216 3.59 4.50 -12.11
N VAL A 217 4.00 5.23 -13.15
CA VAL A 217 5.03 6.27 -13.02
C VAL A 217 4.54 7.39 -12.09
N ALA A 218 3.30 7.86 -12.26
CA ALA A 218 2.72 8.87 -11.36
C ALA A 218 2.69 8.38 -9.90
N TYR A 219 2.28 7.14 -9.67
CA TYR A 219 2.31 6.52 -8.34
C TYR A 219 3.73 6.45 -7.76
N LEU A 220 4.72 6.01 -8.54
CA LEU A 220 6.11 5.94 -8.06
C LEU A 220 6.69 7.33 -7.76
N GLN A 221 6.31 8.36 -8.53
CA GLN A 221 6.79 9.73 -8.34
C GLN A 221 6.23 10.42 -7.10
N VAL A 222 5.08 10.00 -6.60
CA VAL A 222 4.51 10.60 -5.39
C VAL A 222 5.04 9.94 -4.10
N LEU A 223 5.55 8.72 -4.17
CA LEU A 223 6.03 7.99 -2.99
C LEU A 223 7.14 8.73 -2.25
N GLY A 224 6.88 9.05 -0.98
CA GLY A 224 7.82 9.74 -0.09
C GLY A 224 8.00 11.24 -0.36
N THR A 225 7.16 11.84 -1.22
CA THR A 225 7.21 13.28 -1.52
C THR A 225 6.12 14.08 -0.82
N MET A 226 5.12 13.41 -0.25
CA MET A 226 3.94 14.08 0.31
C MET A 226 4.26 14.90 1.57
N ALA A 227 5.06 14.35 2.49
CA ALA A 227 5.43 15.05 3.71
C ALA A 227 6.92 15.34 3.75
N LYS A 228 7.27 16.50 4.31
CA LYS A 228 8.66 16.83 4.67
C LYS A 228 8.90 16.36 6.10
N LEU A 229 9.64 15.26 6.23
CA LEU A 229 10.00 14.71 7.54
C LEU A 229 11.33 15.32 8.00
N ASP A 230 11.37 15.80 9.25
CA ASP A 230 12.62 16.22 9.88
C ASP A 230 13.37 14.97 10.35
N GLU A 231 14.56 14.76 9.82
CA GLU A 231 15.41 13.61 10.14
C GLU A 231 15.83 13.54 11.63
N ASN A 232 15.77 14.66 12.33
CA ASN A 232 16.16 14.76 13.74
C ASN A 232 14.97 14.68 14.70
N LYS A 233 13.74 14.71 14.19
CA LYS A 233 12.52 14.63 14.99
C LYS A 233 12.10 13.16 15.16
N ALA A 234 11.83 12.77 16.40
CA ALA A 234 11.12 11.54 16.69
C ALA A 234 9.61 11.80 16.59
N TYR A 235 8.99 11.26 15.55
CA TYR A 235 7.53 11.26 15.43
C TYR A 235 6.97 10.13 16.30
N ARG A 236 5.94 10.44 17.07
CA ARG A 236 5.20 9.47 17.86
C ARG A 236 3.93 9.12 17.13
N GLU A 237 3.74 7.85 16.84
CA GLU A 237 2.54 7.30 16.23
C GLU A 237 1.97 6.16 17.06
#